data_65f561af0a8960484a31aaa869fd40f8
#
_entry.id   65f561af0a8960484a31aaa869fd40f8
#
_cell.length_a   1.000
_cell.length_b   1.000
_cell.length_c   1.000
_cell.angle_alpha   90.00
_cell.angle_beta   90.00
_cell.angle_gamma   90.00
#
_symmetry.space_group_name_H-M   'P 1'
#
loop_
_entity.id
_entity.type
_entity.pdbx_description
1 polymer ?
#
loop_
_entity_poly.entity_id
_entity_poly.type
_entity_poly.pdbx_seq_one_letter_code
_entity_poly.pdbx_strand_id
1 'polypeptide(L)'
;MQPRSVSLRRGTGFFQQLRLPESVPYVYFQGGEVVRILVIGSGGREHALVWKLKQSPRVSEVFVAPGNGGTAREGAINVAVDAGDLDGLVELARKEKIDLVVPGPELPLTGGITDRMREAGIPCFGPDAYCARLEGSKAFAKDVMNRAGVPTARSQVFTDPDKAKNAVVKLGAPLVVKADGLAAGKGVVVARTTQEALDAVDDIMCKRAHGAAGAKLVIEEFLVGEEASFLCLCDGKTAVPLPSAQDHKAAYDGDQGPNTGGMGAYSPAPILPYDQAEAMADMVIRPILAALARDGHPFVGVLYAGLMMTGNGPKVLEYNTRFGDPECQPLLMRLEGDLVQIMLDCIEGRLRPESLSHTSQTALGVVVAAEGYPHAYPKGMVIENGAYVGLD
;
A
#
# COMPACT_ATOMS: atom_id res chain seq x y z
N MET A 1 -19.19 -38.92 -49.16
CA MET A 1 -18.95 -37.51 -48.93
C MET A 1 -18.04 -37.36 -47.69
N GLN A 2 -16.76 -37.07 -47.92
CA GLN A 2 -15.80 -36.90 -46.84
C GLN A 2 -15.81 -35.42 -46.36
N PRO A 3 -15.63 -35.13 -45.06
CA PRO A 3 -15.50 -33.74 -44.59
C PRO A 3 -14.09 -33.21 -44.80
N ARG A 4 -14.03 -31.98 -45.33
CA ARG A 4 -12.80 -31.21 -45.58
C ARG A 4 -12.18 -30.74 -44.27
N SER A 5 -10.86 -31.00 -44.11
CA SER A 5 -10.02 -30.47 -43.06
C SER A 5 -9.72 -28.97 -43.29
N VAL A 6 -9.97 -28.15 -42.29
CA VAL A 6 -9.53 -26.71 -42.25
C VAL A 6 -8.19 -26.65 -41.51
N SER A 7 -7.15 -26.32 -42.27
CA SER A 7 -5.81 -26.03 -41.76
C SER A 7 -5.76 -24.66 -41.11
N LEU A 8 -5.53 -24.58 -39.80
CA LEU A 8 -5.20 -23.36 -39.10
C LEU A 8 -3.69 -23.06 -39.26
N ARG A 9 -3.37 -22.01 -40.01
CA ARG A 9 -2.02 -21.48 -40.10
C ARG A 9 -1.63 -20.86 -38.72
N ARG A 10 -0.57 -21.35 -38.14
CA ARG A 10 0.12 -20.73 -36.99
C ARG A 10 0.73 -19.40 -37.43
N GLY A 11 0.20 -18.30 -36.92
CA GLY A 11 0.82 -17.00 -37.01
C GLY A 11 2.03 -16.94 -36.05
N THR A 12 3.22 -16.78 -36.61
CA THR A 12 4.43 -16.48 -35.84
C THR A 12 4.35 -15.03 -35.36
N GLY A 13 3.82 -14.81 -34.16
CA GLY A 13 3.90 -13.54 -33.47
C GLY A 13 5.33 -13.30 -32.97
N PHE A 14 5.93 -12.22 -33.43
CA PHE A 14 7.18 -11.67 -32.93
C PHE A 14 7.04 -11.37 -31.44
N PHE A 15 7.59 -12.20 -30.56
CA PHE A 15 7.90 -11.83 -29.20
C PHE A 15 9.17 -10.98 -29.22
N GLN A 16 9.00 -9.66 -29.25
CA GLN A 16 10.07 -8.74 -28.98
C GLN A 16 10.45 -8.91 -27.50
N GLN A 17 11.60 -9.50 -27.23
CA GLN A 17 12.17 -9.59 -25.87
C GLN A 17 12.32 -8.16 -25.34
N LEU A 18 11.47 -7.77 -24.42
CA LEU A 18 11.67 -6.59 -23.59
C LEU A 18 12.99 -6.79 -22.84
N ARG A 19 14.02 -6.07 -23.23
CA ARG A 19 15.25 -5.95 -22.43
C ARG A 19 14.86 -5.20 -21.16
N LEU A 20 14.84 -5.91 -20.04
CA LEU A 20 14.91 -5.28 -18.73
C LEU A 20 16.16 -4.39 -18.70
N PRO A 21 16.13 -3.20 -18.07
CA PRO A 21 17.33 -2.40 -17.89
C PRO A 21 18.41 -3.27 -17.26
N GLU A 22 19.66 -3.14 -17.72
CA GLU A 22 20.79 -3.93 -17.24
C GLU A 22 20.79 -3.91 -15.72
N SER A 23 20.58 -5.07 -15.11
CA SER A 23 20.51 -5.23 -13.67
C SER A 23 21.84 -4.76 -13.06
N VAL A 24 21.75 -3.72 -12.22
CA VAL A 24 22.81 -3.47 -11.24
C VAL A 24 23.02 -4.81 -10.52
N PRO A 25 24.26 -5.34 -10.45
CA PRO A 25 24.48 -6.64 -9.83
C PRO A 25 24.11 -6.57 -8.34
N TYR A 26 22.93 -7.04 -8.00
CA TYR A 26 22.60 -7.32 -6.61
C TYR A 26 23.51 -8.45 -6.13
N VAL A 27 24.07 -8.27 -4.95
CA VAL A 27 24.77 -9.36 -4.27
C VAL A 27 23.72 -10.43 -3.98
N TYR A 28 23.77 -11.55 -4.72
CA TYR A 28 22.90 -12.68 -4.45
C TYR A 28 23.23 -13.27 -3.09
N PHE A 29 22.31 -13.19 -2.16
CA PHE A 29 22.46 -13.83 -0.85
C PHE A 29 22.42 -15.35 -1.04
N GLN A 30 23.56 -16.02 -0.82
CA GLN A 30 23.60 -17.48 -0.76
C GLN A 30 22.96 -17.94 0.55
N GLY A 31 22.18 -19.04 0.50
CA GLY A 31 21.46 -19.54 1.67
C GLY A 31 22.40 -19.73 2.87
N GLY A 32 22.10 -19.03 3.98
CA GLY A 32 22.86 -19.08 5.23
C GLY A 32 23.56 -17.77 5.65
N GLU A 33 23.60 -16.74 4.79
CA GLU A 33 24.13 -15.43 5.18
C GLU A 33 23.14 -14.69 6.09
N VAL A 34 23.69 -14.07 7.15
CA VAL A 34 22.92 -13.21 8.04
C VAL A 34 22.75 -11.83 7.44
N VAL A 35 21.60 -11.21 7.67
CA VAL A 35 21.22 -9.91 7.09
C VAL A 35 21.00 -8.86 8.16
N ARG A 36 21.40 -7.63 7.85
CA ARG A 36 21.10 -6.41 8.60
C ARG A 36 19.99 -5.66 7.86
N ILE A 37 18.92 -5.33 8.57
CA ILE A 37 17.71 -4.74 7.96
C ILE A 37 17.51 -3.31 8.46
N LEU A 38 17.15 -2.40 7.56
CA LEU A 38 16.65 -1.07 7.90
C LEU A 38 15.16 -0.98 7.62
N VAL A 39 14.35 -0.82 8.66
CA VAL A 39 12.92 -0.46 8.54
C VAL A 39 12.79 1.05 8.62
N ILE A 40 12.10 1.66 7.65
CA ILE A 40 11.87 3.12 7.63
C ILE A 40 10.47 3.40 8.17
N GLY A 41 10.37 4.29 9.15
CA GLY A 41 9.11 4.77 9.75
C GLY A 41 9.07 4.62 11.26
N SER A 42 7.92 4.93 11.87
CA SER A 42 7.77 5.00 13.34
C SER A 42 6.40 4.61 13.87
N GLY A 43 5.52 4.03 13.02
CA GLY A 43 4.16 3.65 13.38
C GLY A 43 4.03 2.23 13.94
N GLY A 44 2.78 1.82 14.18
CA GLY A 44 2.44 0.45 14.59
C GLY A 44 2.78 -0.59 13.52
N ARG A 45 2.64 -0.22 12.26
CA ARG A 45 3.05 -1.03 11.10
C ARG A 45 4.54 -1.37 11.14
N GLU A 46 5.39 -0.37 11.35
CA GLU A 46 6.85 -0.57 11.41
C GLU A 46 7.23 -1.43 12.62
N HIS A 47 6.56 -1.26 13.75
CA HIS A 47 6.77 -2.13 14.91
C HIS A 47 6.38 -3.59 14.59
N ALA A 48 5.24 -3.83 13.96
CA ALA A 48 4.83 -5.17 13.54
C ALA A 48 5.79 -5.79 12.51
N LEU A 49 6.32 -4.99 11.57
CA LEU A 49 7.36 -5.43 10.64
C LEU A 49 8.62 -5.86 11.39
N VAL A 50 9.12 -5.07 12.35
CA VAL A 50 10.28 -5.42 13.17
C VAL A 50 10.06 -6.74 13.90
N TRP A 51 8.90 -6.89 14.58
CA TRP A 51 8.53 -8.11 15.29
C TRP A 51 8.56 -9.34 14.38
N LYS A 52 8.02 -9.23 13.16
CA LYS A 52 7.97 -10.34 12.19
C LYS A 52 9.34 -10.63 11.57
N LEU A 53 10.08 -9.61 11.18
CA LEU A 53 11.40 -9.75 10.57
C LEU A 53 12.40 -10.43 11.54
N LYS A 54 12.33 -10.10 12.82
CA LYS A 54 13.20 -10.72 13.86
C LYS A 54 12.92 -12.20 14.12
N GLN A 55 11.82 -12.75 13.61
CA GLN A 55 11.56 -14.19 13.66
C GLN A 55 12.39 -14.98 12.63
N SER A 56 12.95 -14.32 11.63
CA SER A 56 13.84 -14.96 10.67
C SER A 56 15.18 -15.31 11.31
N PRO A 57 15.66 -16.55 11.19
CA PRO A 57 16.98 -16.95 11.69
C PRO A 57 18.13 -16.26 10.96
N ARG A 58 17.84 -15.58 9.84
CA ARG A 58 18.83 -14.85 9.04
C ARG A 58 19.08 -13.43 9.56
N VAL A 59 18.23 -12.88 10.40
CA VAL A 59 18.35 -11.49 10.86
C VAL A 59 19.35 -11.39 12.01
N SER A 60 20.44 -10.65 11.78
CA SER A 60 21.40 -10.32 12.83
C SER A 60 21.01 -9.07 13.61
N GLU A 61 20.62 -8.01 12.90
CA GLU A 61 20.23 -6.73 13.49
C GLU A 61 19.13 -6.07 12.68
N VAL A 62 18.24 -5.36 13.38
CA VAL A 62 17.22 -4.50 12.75
C VAL A 62 17.43 -3.08 13.22
N PHE A 63 17.66 -2.19 12.27
CA PHE A 63 17.67 -0.74 12.45
C PHE A 63 16.30 -0.18 12.11
N VAL A 64 15.86 0.87 12.79
CA VAL A 64 14.60 1.55 12.49
C VAL A 64 14.82 3.05 12.47
N ALA A 65 14.37 3.72 11.42
CA ALA A 65 14.54 5.16 11.26
C ALA A 65 13.18 5.86 11.04
N PRO A 66 12.71 6.70 11.98
CA PRO A 66 13.29 6.99 13.29
C PRO A 66 12.94 5.95 14.38
N GLY A 67 11.96 5.06 14.16
CA GLY A 67 11.49 4.09 15.14
C GLY A 67 10.61 4.67 16.24
N ASN A 68 10.26 3.85 17.21
CA ASN A 68 9.44 4.21 18.37
C ASN A 68 9.82 3.38 19.61
N GLY A 69 9.11 3.59 20.73
CA GLY A 69 9.37 2.85 21.98
C GLY A 69 9.08 1.34 21.87
N GLY A 70 8.15 0.94 21.00
CA GLY A 70 7.84 -0.48 20.72
C GLY A 70 8.97 -1.15 19.95
N THR A 71 9.48 -0.53 18.88
CA THR A 71 10.60 -1.07 18.10
C THR A 71 11.88 -1.25 18.95
N ALA A 72 12.14 -0.31 19.87
CA ALA A 72 13.23 -0.44 20.83
C ALA A 72 13.03 -1.61 21.80
N ARG A 73 11.80 -1.85 22.27
CA ARG A 73 11.48 -3.00 23.13
C ARG A 73 11.65 -4.33 22.42
N GLU A 74 11.37 -4.40 21.13
CA GLU A 74 11.68 -5.57 20.30
C GLU A 74 13.20 -5.78 20.12
N GLY A 75 14.03 -4.89 20.65
CA GLY A 75 15.48 -4.94 20.52
C GLY A 75 15.97 -4.53 19.13
N ALA A 76 15.25 -3.66 18.45
CA ALA A 76 15.74 -2.96 17.28
C ALA A 76 16.55 -1.72 17.68
N ILE A 77 17.44 -1.29 16.80
CA ILE A 77 18.28 -0.10 16.97
C ILE A 77 17.58 1.08 16.31
N ASN A 78 16.96 1.93 17.11
CA ASN A 78 16.33 3.16 16.60
C ASN A 78 17.41 4.20 16.28
N VAL A 79 17.33 4.80 15.08
CA VAL A 79 18.26 5.83 14.61
C VAL A 79 17.47 7.09 14.26
N ALA A 80 17.88 8.23 14.80
CA ALA A 80 17.15 9.50 14.63
C ALA A 80 17.39 10.11 13.23
N VAL A 81 16.87 9.43 12.19
CA VAL A 81 16.78 9.90 10.81
C VAL A 81 15.32 9.90 10.43
N ASP A 82 14.82 11.05 9.94
CA ASP A 82 13.42 11.19 9.52
C ASP A 82 13.11 10.35 8.27
N ALA A 83 11.90 9.81 8.18
CA ALA A 83 11.46 9.01 7.03
C ALA A 83 11.46 9.81 5.70
N GLY A 84 11.38 11.12 5.74
CA GLY A 84 11.47 12.02 4.59
C GLY A 84 12.90 12.44 4.23
N ASP A 85 13.89 12.18 5.09
CA ASP A 85 15.30 12.47 4.81
C ASP A 85 15.95 11.33 4.01
N LEU A 86 15.68 11.34 2.70
CA LEU A 86 16.12 10.27 1.81
C LEU A 86 17.64 10.15 1.71
N ASP A 87 18.37 11.27 1.76
CA ASP A 87 19.82 11.26 1.71
C ASP A 87 20.40 10.70 3.01
N GLY A 88 19.89 11.13 4.17
CA GLY A 88 20.26 10.58 5.47
C GLY A 88 19.97 9.09 5.62
N LEU A 89 18.86 8.61 5.04
CA LEU A 89 18.52 7.17 5.02
C LEU A 89 19.51 6.35 4.17
N VAL A 90 19.93 6.85 3.01
CA VAL A 90 20.96 6.19 2.18
C VAL A 90 22.31 6.19 2.87
N GLU A 91 22.71 7.30 3.49
CA GLU A 91 23.95 7.38 4.26
C GLU A 91 23.94 6.40 5.44
N LEU A 92 22.83 6.33 6.20
CA LEU A 92 22.64 5.38 7.27
C LEU A 92 22.78 3.94 6.76
N ALA A 93 22.12 3.60 5.66
CA ALA A 93 22.15 2.26 5.09
C ALA A 93 23.57 1.85 4.67
N ARG A 94 24.35 2.76 4.08
CA ARG A 94 25.76 2.53 3.73
C ARG A 94 26.65 2.37 4.97
N LYS A 95 26.51 3.28 5.94
CA LYS A 95 27.31 3.30 7.17
C LYS A 95 27.13 2.02 7.97
N GLU A 96 25.89 1.59 8.14
CA GLU A 96 25.53 0.42 8.94
C GLU A 96 25.56 -0.88 8.10
N LYS A 97 25.99 -0.83 6.83
CA LYS A 97 26.09 -1.98 5.92
C LYS A 97 24.77 -2.77 5.88
N ILE A 98 23.69 -2.06 5.61
CA ILE A 98 22.35 -2.64 5.51
C ILE A 98 22.25 -3.50 4.27
N ASP A 99 21.70 -4.70 4.43
CA ASP A 99 21.52 -5.69 3.36
C ASP A 99 20.11 -5.64 2.76
N LEU A 100 19.13 -5.15 3.53
CA LEU A 100 17.74 -5.02 3.07
C LEU A 100 17.09 -3.79 3.70
N VAL A 101 16.47 -2.94 2.87
CA VAL A 101 15.67 -1.80 3.33
C VAL A 101 14.19 -2.11 3.13
N VAL A 102 13.37 -1.81 4.16
CA VAL A 102 11.91 -2.01 4.16
C VAL A 102 11.22 -0.69 4.51
N PRO A 103 10.78 0.09 3.52
CA PRO A 103 10.00 1.29 3.76
C PRO A 103 8.60 0.93 4.29
N GLY A 104 8.21 1.50 5.43
CA GLY A 104 6.88 1.35 5.99
C GLY A 104 5.88 2.35 5.41
N PRO A 105 6.10 3.69 5.53
CA PRO A 105 5.17 4.70 5.06
C PRO A 105 5.34 5.02 3.57
N GLU A 106 4.35 5.70 3.01
CA GLU A 106 4.29 6.11 1.60
C GLU A 106 5.26 7.24 1.24
N LEU A 107 5.59 8.10 2.20
CA LEU A 107 6.40 9.31 1.96
C LEU A 107 7.78 9.00 1.35
N PRO A 108 8.61 8.11 1.91
CA PRO A 108 9.89 7.78 1.29
C PRO A 108 9.73 7.08 -0.06
N LEU A 109 8.70 6.25 -0.26
CA LEU A 109 8.44 5.56 -1.53
C LEU A 109 8.12 6.55 -2.65
N THR A 110 7.20 7.48 -2.41
CA THR A 110 6.85 8.54 -3.38
C THR A 110 8.00 9.51 -3.61
N GLY A 111 8.91 9.64 -2.64
CA GLY A 111 10.15 10.40 -2.76
C GLY A 111 11.26 9.67 -3.52
N GLY A 112 11.09 8.38 -3.86
CA GLY A 112 12.04 7.60 -4.65
C GLY A 112 13.14 6.92 -3.83
N ILE A 113 12.89 6.56 -2.57
CA ILE A 113 13.89 5.88 -1.74
C ILE A 113 14.36 4.56 -2.38
N THR A 114 13.46 3.81 -3.03
CA THR A 114 13.81 2.55 -3.70
C THR A 114 14.80 2.77 -4.83
N ASP A 115 14.63 3.83 -5.61
CA ASP A 115 15.54 4.19 -6.70
C ASP A 115 16.92 4.56 -6.15
N ARG A 116 16.96 5.39 -5.10
CA ARG A 116 18.22 5.81 -4.45
C ARG A 116 18.97 4.65 -3.80
N MET A 117 18.24 3.73 -3.15
CA MET A 117 18.86 2.51 -2.58
C MET A 117 19.41 1.60 -3.68
N ARG A 118 18.68 1.45 -4.80
CA ARG A 118 19.15 0.70 -5.97
C ARG A 118 20.42 1.32 -6.56
N GLU A 119 20.48 2.64 -6.72
CA GLU A 119 21.70 3.36 -7.15
C GLU A 119 22.86 3.18 -6.17
N ALA A 120 22.57 3.01 -4.90
CA ALA A 120 23.56 2.70 -3.88
C ALA A 120 23.97 1.21 -3.81
N GLY A 121 23.35 0.34 -4.62
CA GLY A 121 23.57 -1.11 -4.61
C GLY A 121 22.93 -1.82 -3.40
N ILE A 122 21.94 -1.21 -2.75
CA ILE A 122 21.30 -1.73 -1.55
C ILE A 122 19.89 -2.23 -1.91
N PRO A 123 19.55 -3.51 -1.66
CA PRO A 123 18.22 -4.05 -1.87
C PRO A 123 17.16 -3.29 -1.06
N CYS A 124 16.05 -2.92 -1.71
CA CYS A 124 14.94 -2.22 -1.08
C CYS A 124 13.61 -2.87 -1.47
N PHE A 125 12.83 -3.31 -0.49
CA PHE A 125 11.53 -3.93 -0.71
C PHE A 125 10.45 -2.86 -0.82
N GLY A 126 10.24 -2.40 -2.02
CA GLY A 126 9.24 -1.39 -2.36
C GLY A 126 9.29 -1.01 -3.84
N PRO A 127 8.25 -0.37 -4.38
CA PRO A 127 8.21 0.06 -5.76
C PRO A 127 9.16 1.25 -6.01
N ASP A 128 9.51 1.46 -7.27
CA ASP A 128 10.18 2.68 -7.70
C ASP A 128 9.25 3.91 -7.57
N ALA A 129 9.81 5.11 -7.74
CA ALA A 129 9.05 6.36 -7.64
C ALA A 129 7.91 6.44 -8.66
N TYR A 130 8.05 5.84 -9.84
CA TYR A 130 6.99 5.81 -10.84
C TYR A 130 5.80 5.00 -10.38
N CYS A 131 6.03 3.77 -9.90
CA CYS A 131 4.99 2.89 -9.38
C CYS A 131 4.36 3.42 -8.08
N ALA A 132 5.15 4.07 -7.21
CA ALA A 132 4.66 4.69 -5.97
C ALA A 132 3.62 5.80 -6.23
N ARG A 133 3.55 6.34 -7.44
CA ARG A 133 2.48 7.26 -7.86
C ARG A 133 1.08 6.64 -7.81
N LEU A 134 0.92 5.31 -7.81
CA LEU A 134 -0.38 4.67 -7.59
C LEU A 134 -1.01 5.10 -6.27
N GLU A 135 -0.21 5.36 -5.24
CA GLU A 135 -0.65 5.93 -3.97
C GLU A 135 -0.50 7.45 -3.96
N GLY A 136 0.59 7.96 -4.50
CA GLY A 136 0.95 9.38 -4.49
C GLY A 136 0.07 10.27 -5.37
N SER A 137 -0.67 9.74 -6.35
CA SER A 137 -1.56 10.48 -7.24
C SER A 137 -2.80 9.68 -7.60
N LYS A 138 -3.94 10.12 -7.11
CA LYS A 138 -5.25 9.50 -7.40
C LYS A 138 -5.60 9.59 -8.89
N ALA A 139 -5.23 10.71 -9.53
CA ALA A 139 -5.41 10.88 -10.97
C ALA A 139 -4.57 9.87 -11.78
N PHE A 140 -3.33 9.64 -11.38
CA PHE A 140 -2.48 8.61 -11.99
C PHE A 140 -3.05 7.20 -11.77
N ALA A 141 -3.46 6.87 -10.54
CA ALA A 141 -4.06 5.58 -10.25
C ALA A 141 -5.32 5.34 -11.10
N LYS A 142 -6.19 6.34 -11.26
CA LYS A 142 -7.39 6.25 -12.13
C LYS A 142 -7.02 6.05 -13.60
N ASP A 143 -6.00 6.74 -14.10
CA ASP A 143 -5.52 6.52 -15.46
C ASP A 143 -5.02 5.08 -15.66
N VAL A 144 -4.17 4.58 -14.75
CA VAL A 144 -3.66 3.21 -14.83
C VAL A 144 -4.80 2.18 -14.74
N MET A 145 -5.76 2.36 -13.80
CA MET A 145 -6.93 1.48 -13.67
C MET A 145 -7.76 1.45 -14.95
N ASN A 146 -8.04 2.61 -15.54
CA ASN A 146 -8.82 2.70 -16.77
C ASN A 146 -8.10 2.03 -17.95
N ARG A 147 -6.79 2.25 -18.11
CA ARG A 147 -5.96 1.60 -19.15
C ARG A 147 -5.85 0.08 -18.95
N ALA A 148 -5.87 -0.37 -17.70
CA ALA A 148 -5.80 -1.77 -17.33
C ALA A 148 -7.16 -2.49 -17.33
N GLY A 149 -8.28 -1.75 -17.46
CA GLY A 149 -9.63 -2.30 -17.41
C GLY A 149 -10.05 -2.74 -16.00
N VAL A 150 -9.43 -2.19 -14.95
CA VAL A 150 -9.76 -2.51 -13.56
C VAL A 150 -11.04 -1.81 -13.13
N PRO A 151 -12.00 -2.53 -12.52
CA PRO A 151 -13.23 -1.92 -12.03
C PRO A 151 -12.96 -0.90 -10.93
N THR A 152 -13.41 0.33 -11.13
CA THR A 152 -13.28 1.43 -10.17
C THR A 152 -14.47 2.39 -10.31
N ALA A 153 -14.63 3.32 -9.37
CA ALA A 153 -15.62 4.37 -9.45
C ALA A 153 -15.40 5.23 -10.69
N ARG A 154 -16.48 5.59 -11.40
CA ARG A 154 -16.42 6.58 -12.48
C ARG A 154 -15.90 7.88 -11.91
N SER A 155 -14.93 8.47 -12.58
CA SER A 155 -14.24 9.64 -12.06
C SER A 155 -13.93 10.67 -13.15
N GLN A 156 -13.74 11.91 -12.72
CA GLN A 156 -13.25 13.01 -13.55
C GLN A 156 -12.18 13.78 -12.78
N VAL A 157 -11.14 14.19 -13.49
CA VAL A 157 -10.00 14.94 -12.91
C VAL A 157 -10.09 16.40 -13.33
N PHE A 158 -9.89 17.31 -12.38
CA PHE A 158 -9.97 18.74 -12.57
C PHE A 158 -8.71 19.45 -12.06
N THR A 159 -8.25 20.44 -12.83
CA THR A 159 -7.19 21.38 -12.47
C THR A 159 -7.72 22.83 -12.36
N ASP A 160 -9.01 23.02 -12.65
CA ASP A 160 -9.72 24.29 -12.65
C ASP A 160 -10.91 24.18 -11.68
N PRO A 161 -10.98 25.02 -10.63
CA PRO A 161 -12.03 24.95 -9.63
C PRO A 161 -13.43 25.24 -10.19
N ASP A 162 -13.55 26.14 -11.17
CA ASP A 162 -14.86 26.48 -11.74
C ASP A 162 -15.41 25.33 -12.57
N LYS A 163 -14.54 24.63 -13.32
CA LYS A 163 -14.93 23.40 -14.04
C LYS A 163 -15.31 22.30 -13.07
N ALA A 164 -14.59 22.14 -11.94
CA ALA A 164 -14.94 21.17 -10.90
C ALA A 164 -16.32 21.47 -10.29
N LYS A 165 -16.58 22.73 -9.92
CA LYS A 165 -17.89 23.16 -9.39
C LYS A 165 -19.04 22.93 -10.39
N ASN A 166 -18.82 23.27 -11.65
CA ASN A 166 -19.82 23.01 -12.71
C ASN A 166 -20.10 21.51 -12.85
N ALA A 167 -19.09 20.66 -12.74
CA ALA A 167 -19.25 19.21 -12.75
C ALA A 167 -20.05 18.71 -11.54
N VAL A 168 -19.77 19.23 -10.34
CA VAL A 168 -20.53 18.93 -9.12
C VAL A 168 -22.01 19.24 -9.30
N VAL A 169 -22.33 20.45 -9.79
CA VAL A 169 -23.73 20.87 -10.03
C VAL A 169 -24.40 19.96 -11.05
N LYS A 170 -23.70 19.56 -12.12
CA LYS A 170 -24.23 18.69 -13.17
C LYS A 170 -24.44 17.26 -12.71
N LEU A 171 -23.52 16.70 -11.91
CA LEU A 171 -23.57 15.32 -11.43
C LEU A 171 -24.61 15.15 -10.30
N GLY A 172 -24.71 16.17 -9.42
CA GLY A 172 -25.49 16.10 -8.20
C GLY A 172 -24.82 15.25 -7.12
N ALA A 173 -25.39 15.22 -5.93
CA ALA A 173 -24.94 14.39 -4.82
C ALA A 173 -25.82 13.12 -4.70
N PRO A 174 -25.32 12.02 -4.06
CA PRO A 174 -24.02 11.94 -3.38
C PRO A 174 -22.85 11.71 -4.36
N LEU A 175 -21.66 12.23 -4.02
CA LEU A 175 -20.44 12.02 -4.75
C LEU A 175 -19.22 12.11 -3.81
N VAL A 176 -18.03 11.74 -4.30
CA VAL A 176 -16.80 11.81 -3.52
C VAL A 176 -15.83 12.79 -4.19
N VAL A 177 -15.31 13.71 -3.38
CA VAL A 177 -14.33 14.72 -3.80
C VAL A 177 -12.99 14.40 -3.15
N LYS A 178 -11.94 14.19 -3.96
CA LYS A 178 -10.61 13.78 -3.48
C LYS A 178 -9.52 14.75 -3.95
N ALA A 179 -8.66 15.20 -3.06
CA ALA A 179 -7.41 15.87 -3.43
C ALA A 179 -6.47 14.89 -4.13
N ASP A 180 -5.73 15.34 -5.16
CA ASP A 180 -4.73 14.51 -5.86
C ASP A 180 -3.38 14.64 -5.14
N GLY A 181 -3.02 13.63 -4.37
CA GLY A 181 -1.78 13.59 -3.63
C GLY A 181 -1.92 12.97 -2.24
N LEU A 182 -0.81 12.91 -1.53
CA LEU A 182 -0.77 12.43 -0.15
C LEU A 182 -1.43 13.48 0.77
N ALA A 183 -2.48 13.09 1.46
CA ALA A 183 -3.23 13.95 2.38
C ALA A 183 -3.55 13.24 3.71
N ALA A 184 -2.83 12.17 4.05
CA ALA A 184 -2.98 11.39 5.29
C ALA A 184 -4.45 11.04 5.62
N GLY A 185 -5.19 10.57 4.61
CA GLY A 185 -6.62 10.23 4.75
C GLY A 185 -7.58 11.41 4.82
N LYS A 186 -7.09 12.66 4.97
CA LYS A 186 -7.90 13.86 5.16
C LYS A 186 -8.31 14.57 3.86
N GLY A 187 -7.79 14.14 2.73
CA GLY A 187 -8.07 14.72 1.41
C GLY A 187 -9.27 14.10 0.69
N VAL A 188 -10.13 13.35 1.38
CA VAL A 188 -11.31 12.69 0.82
C VAL A 188 -12.56 13.18 1.55
N VAL A 189 -13.52 13.71 0.79
CA VAL A 189 -14.82 14.17 1.29
C VAL A 189 -15.92 13.38 0.61
N VAL A 190 -16.68 12.64 1.39
CA VAL A 190 -17.92 11.99 0.97
C VAL A 190 -19.05 13.01 1.11
N ALA A 191 -19.38 13.68 0.02
CA ALA A 191 -20.40 14.72 -0.01
C ALA A 191 -21.79 14.10 -0.20
N ARG A 192 -22.66 14.30 0.78
CA ARG A 192 -24.07 13.85 0.74
C ARG A 192 -24.98 14.86 0.07
N THR A 193 -24.55 16.13 0.04
CA THR A 193 -25.26 17.23 -0.61
C THR A 193 -24.37 17.93 -1.63
N THR A 194 -24.99 18.59 -2.60
CA THR A 194 -24.26 19.40 -3.59
C THR A 194 -23.46 20.52 -2.94
N GLN A 195 -23.98 21.10 -1.84
CA GLN A 195 -23.27 22.16 -1.13
C GLN A 195 -22.00 21.65 -0.46
N GLU A 196 -22.05 20.51 0.23
CA GLU A 196 -20.84 19.86 0.81
C GLU A 196 -19.78 19.60 -0.27
N ALA A 197 -20.20 19.17 -1.47
CA ALA A 197 -19.26 18.95 -2.57
C ALA A 197 -18.62 20.24 -3.09
N LEU A 198 -19.41 21.33 -3.19
CA LEU A 198 -18.89 22.64 -3.58
C LEU A 198 -17.91 23.20 -2.54
N ASP A 199 -18.26 23.07 -1.26
CA ASP A 199 -17.38 23.48 -0.15
C ASP A 199 -16.07 22.69 -0.16
N ALA A 200 -16.14 21.37 -0.43
CA ALA A 200 -14.95 20.53 -0.58
C ALA A 200 -14.04 20.96 -1.74
N VAL A 201 -14.63 21.34 -2.90
CA VAL A 201 -13.87 21.90 -4.02
C VAL A 201 -13.18 23.19 -3.62
N ASP A 202 -13.87 24.09 -2.91
CA ASP A 202 -13.29 25.35 -2.43
C ASP A 202 -12.15 25.12 -1.44
N ASP A 203 -12.34 24.24 -0.46
CA ASP A 203 -11.33 23.92 0.55
C ASP A 203 -10.08 23.31 -0.08
N ILE A 204 -10.25 22.36 -1.00
CA ILE A 204 -9.14 21.66 -1.63
C ILE A 204 -8.40 22.54 -2.64
N MET A 205 -9.12 23.15 -3.60
CA MET A 205 -8.49 23.83 -4.73
C MET A 205 -8.25 25.34 -4.49
N CYS A 206 -9.18 26.03 -3.85
CA CYS A 206 -9.10 27.49 -3.67
C CYS A 206 -8.33 27.85 -2.40
N LYS A 207 -8.67 27.24 -1.25
CA LYS A 207 -7.99 27.48 0.03
C LYS A 207 -6.72 26.66 0.18
N ARG A 208 -6.49 25.68 -0.71
CA ARG A 208 -5.32 24.77 -0.68
C ARG A 208 -5.10 24.12 0.68
N ALA A 209 -6.15 23.68 1.33
CA ALA A 209 -6.10 23.06 2.65
C ALA A 209 -5.11 21.87 2.74
N HIS A 210 -4.75 21.27 1.60
CA HIS A 210 -3.79 20.16 1.49
C HIS A 210 -2.53 20.54 0.69
N GLY A 211 -2.16 21.83 0.68
CA GLY A 211 -0.95 22.30 0.01
C GLY A 211 -0.90 21.95 -1.49
N ALA A 212 0.21 21.38 -1.94
CA ALA A 212 0.41 21.00 -3.34
C ALA A 212 -0.58 19.91 -3.83
N ALA A 213 -1.07 19.04 -2.94
CA ALA A 213 -2.06 18.03 -3.27
C ALA A 213 -3.41 18.61 -3.73
N GLY A 214 -3.71 19.87 -3.35
CA GLY A 214 -4.90 20.60 -3.80
C GLY A 214 -4.80 21.20 -5.20
N ALA A 215 -3.69 21.05 -5.93
CA ALA A 215 -3.56 21.55 -7.29
C ALA A 215 -4.41 20.80 -8.32
N LYS A 216 -4.77 19.55 -8.01
CA LYS A 216 -5.71 18.73 -8.79
C LYS A 216 -6.75 18.12 -7.86
N LEU A 217 -7.90 17.81 -8.43
CA LEU A 217 -9.02 17.24 -7.72
C LEU A 217 -9.65 16.12 -8.57
N VAL A 218 -10.04 15.04 -7.91
CA VAL A 218 -10.77 13.93 -8.52
C VAL A 218 -12.18 13.91 -7.94
N ILE A 219 -13.19 13.95 -8.80
CA ILE A 219 -14.60 13.75 -8.43
C ILE A 219 -15.00 12.36 -8.86
N GLU A 220 -15.58 11.58 -7.94
CA GLU A 220 -16.00 10.20 -8.17
C GLU A 220 -17.47 9.99 -7.86
N GLU A 221 -18.10 9.02 -8.54
CA GLU A 221 -19.40 8.51 -8.13
C GLU A 221 -19.30 7.95 -6.70
N PHE A 222 -20.35 8.17 -5.93
CA PHE A 222 -20.46 7.56 -4.60
C PHE A 222 -20.79 6.06 -4.76
N LEU A 223 -19.97 5.21 -4.15
CA LEU A 223 -20.20 3.76 -4.12
C LEU A 223 -20.88 3.36 -2.81
N VAL A 224 -21.74 2.37 -2.91
CA VAL A 224 -22.41 1.75 -1.75
C VAL A 224 -21.98 0.29 -1.67
N GLY A 225 -21.52 -0.12 -0.50
CA GLY A 225 -21.04 -1.47 -0.26
C GLY A 225 -20.31 -1.55 1.07
N GLU A 226 -19.55 -2.60 1.23
CA GLU A 226 -18.69 -2.83 2.38
C GLU A 226 -17.22 -2.77 1.95
N GLU A 227 -16.39 -2.08 2.72
CA GLU A 227 -14.96 -1.96 2.39
C GLU A 227 -14.20 -3.23 2.73
N ALA A 228 -13.19 -3.56 1.95
CA ALA A 228 -12.24 -4.63 2.20
C ALA A 228 -10.82 -4.23 1.78
N SER A 229 -9.84 -4.69 2.53
CA SER A 229 -8.42 -4.50 2.24
C SER A 229 -7.85 -5.75 1.60
N PHE A 230 -7.39 -5.64 0.36
CA PHE A 230 -6.82 -6.75 -0.41
C PHE A 230 -5.38 -6.45 -0.79
N LEU A 231 -4.45 -7.24 -0.24
CA LEU A 231 -3.01 -7.04 -0.40
C LEU A 231 -2.38 -8.21 -1.13
N CYS A 232 -1.42 -7.91 -2.01
CA CYS A 232 -0.57 -8.91 -2.66
C CYS A 232 0.90 -8.55 -2.50
N LEU A 233 1.74 -9.57 -2.33
CA LEU A 233 3.17 -9.45 -2.53
C LEU A 233 3.47 -9.59 -4.03
N CYS A 234 4.33 -8.72 -4.55
CA CYS A 234 4.60 -8.61 -5.98
C CYS A 234 6.10 -8.57 -6.27
N ASP A 235 6.51 -9.25 -7.36
CA ASP A 235 7.90 -9.34 -7.82
C ASP A 235 8.14 -8.72 -9.21
N GLY A 236 7.21 -7.89 -9.67
CA GLY A 236 7.24 -7.29 -11.01
C GLY A 236 6.43 -8.05 -12.06
N LYS A 237 6.11 -9.33 -11.85
CA LYS A 237 5.35 -10.19 -12.77
C LYS A 237 4.36 -11.10 -12.05
N THR A 238 4.74 -11.59 -10.88
CA THR A 238 3.93 -12.48 -10.03
C THR A 238 3.26 -11.65 -8.93
N ALA A 239 2.00 -11.97 -8.62
CA ALA A 239 1.30 -11.46 -7.46
C ALA A 239 0.82 -12.63 -6.61
N VAL A 240 1.20 -12.67 -5.34
CA VAL A 240 0.75 -13.68 -4.38
C VAL A 240 -0.13 -13.00 -3.34
N PRO A 241 -1.43 -13.35 -3.28
CA PRO A 241 -2.36 -12.75 -2.34
C PRO A 241 -2.02 -13.06 -0.88
N LEU A 242 -2.17 -12.06 -0.03
CA LEU A 242 -2.31 -12.22 1.41
C LEU A 242 -3.78 -12.49 1.77
N PRO A 243 -4.08 -13.04 2.94
CA PRO A 243 -5.45 -13.04 3.44
C PRO A 243 -6.05 -11.63 3.43
N SER A 244 -7.35 -11.53 3.15
CA SER A 244 -8.03 -10.25 3.22
C SER A 244 -8.00 -9.67 4.63
N ALA A 245 -8.11 -8.34 4.73
CA ALA A 245 -8.33 -7.65 5.99
C ALA A 245 -9.47 -6.65 5.84
N GLN A 246 -9.95 -6.15 6.96
CA GLN A 246 -10.90 -5.05 6.98
C GLN A 246 -10.50 -4.09 8.09
N ASP A 247 -10.32 -2.83 7.75
CA ASP A 247 -10.05 -1.75 8.70
C ASP A 247 -11.34 -0.97 9.02
N HIS A 248 -11.31 -0.25 10.14
CA HIS A 248 -12.41 0.59 10.61
C HIS A 248 -11.90 2.01 10.75
N LYS A 249 -12.28 2.88 9.81
CA LYS A 249 -11.76 4.25 9.69
C LYS A 249 -12.52 5.27 10.52
N ALA A 250 -13.79 5.03 10.81
CA ALA A 250 -14.61 5.96 11.59
C ALA A 250 -14.17 5.98 13.06
N ALA A 251 -14.12 7.19 13.66
CA ALA A 251 -13.62 7.36 15.02
C ALA A 251 -14.55 6.85 16.12
N TYR A 252 -15.85 6.70 15.83
CA TYR A 252 -16.88 6.42 16.85
C TYR A 252 -17.67 5.16 16.53
N ASP A 253 -18.35 4.64 17.53
CA ASP A 253 -19.20 3.46 17.44
C ASP A 253 -20.24 3.58 16.33
N GLY A 254 -20.57 2.44 15.70
CA GLY A 254 -21.56 2.39 14.63
C GLY A 254 -21.07 2.98 13.30
N ASP A 255 -19.77 2.97 13.07
CA ASP A 255 -19.12 3.50 11.85
C ASP A 255 -19.44 4.99 11.63
N GLN A 256 -19.35 5.76 12.71
CA GLN A 256 -19.69 7.18 12.73
C GLN A 256 -18.49 8.06 13.08
N GLY A 257 -18.65 9.36 12.81
CA GLY A 257 -17.64 10.36 13.10
C GLY A 257 -16.66 10.58 11.96
N PRO A 258 -15.57 11.35 12.21
CA PRO A 258 -14.56 11.63 11.21
C PRO A 258 -13.73 10.39 10.89
N ASN A 259 -13.25 10.31 9.65
CA ASN A 259 -12.28 9.29 9.25
C ASN A 259 -10.95 9.52 9.97
N THR A 260 -10.32 8.42 10.34
CA THR A 260 -9.01 8.34 10.99
C THR A 260 -8.01 7.62 10.10
N GLY A 261 -6.82 7.35 10.62
CA GLY A 261 -5.84 6.44 9.99
C GLY A 261 -6.22 4.96 10.08
N GLY A 262 -7.29 4.63 10.84
CA GLY A 262 -7.76 3.28 11.17
C GLY A 262 -7.81 3.09 12.68
N MET A 263 -8.97 2.67 13.19
CA MET A 263 -9.19 2.40 14.64
C MET A 263 -8.99 0.94 14.98
N GLY A 264 -8.66 0.13 14.00
CA GLY A 264 -8.37 -1.28 14.13
C GLY A 264 -8.63 -2.02 12.84
N ALA A 265 -8.10 -3.22 12.75
CA ALA A 265 -8.32 -4.11 11.61
C ALA A 265 -8.34 -5.55 12.07
N TYR A 266 -8.99 -6.39 11.30
CA TYR A 266 -8.96 -7.84 11.48
C TYR A 266 -8.71 -8.57 10.17
N SER A 267 -8.22 -9.79 10.27
CA SER A 267 -7.98 -10.71 9.16
C SER A 267 -8.29 -12.15 9.59
N PRO A 268 -9.00 -12.97 8.76
CA PRO A 268 -9.52 -12.64 7.44
C PRO A 268 -10.80 -11.81 7.52
N ALA A 269 -11.11 -11.06 6.45
CA ALA A 269 -12.38 -10.36 6.31
C ALA A 269 -13.44 -11.29 5.73
N PRO A 270 -14.60 -11.50 6.40
CA PRO A 270 -15.65 -12.40 5.91
C PRO A 270 -16.22 -11.99 4.54
N ILE A 271 -16.21 -10.69 4.24
CA ILE A 271 -16.73 -10.15 2.97
C ILE A 271 -15.86 -10.57 1.77
N LEU A 272 -14.61 -10.95 1.98
CA LEU A 272 -13.68 -11.44 0.95
C LEU A 272 -12.95 -12.69 1.45
N PRO A 273 -13.59 -13.88 1.37
CA PRO A 273 -12.97 -15.14 1.75
C PRO A 273 -11.72 -15.47 0.92
N TYR A 274 -10.78 -16.21 1.50
CA TYR A 274 -9.47 -16.46 0.88
C TYR A 274 -9.55 -17.30 -0.40
N ASP A 275 -10.56 -18.16 -0.55
CA ASP A 275 -10.82 -18.91 -1.77
C ASP A 275 -11.16 -18.04 -2.99
N GLN A 276 -11.52 -16.78 -2.77
CA GLN A 276 -11.72 -15.77 -3.82
C GLN A 276 -10.47 -14.92 -4.10
N ALA A 277 -9.38 -15.11 -3.36
CA ALA A 277 -8.20 -14.24 -3.44
C ALA A 277 -7.54 -14.27 -4.82
N GLU A 278 -7.43 -15.44 -5.46
CA GLU A 278 -6.84 -15.55 -6.80
C GLU A 278 -7.69 -14.83 -7.87
N ALA A 279 -9.00 -15.03 -7.84
CA ALA A 279 -9.92 -14.34 -8.75
C ALA A 279 -9.88 -12.81 -8.54
N MET A 280 -9.74 -12.36 -7.28
CA MET A 280 -9.59 -10.96 -6.97
C MET A 280 -8.27 -10.41 -7.49
N ALA A 281 -7.15 -11.15 -7.34
CA ALA A 281 -5.86 -10.75 -7.88
C ALA A 281 -5.89 -10.63 -9.42
N ASP A 282 -6.57 -11.56 -10.10
CA ASP A 282 -6.78 -11.48 -11.56
C ASP A 282 -7.58 -10.24 -11.98
N MET A 283 -8.52 -9.82 -11.15
CA MET A 283 -9.40 -8.70 -11.46
C MET A 283 -8.74 -7.35 -11.17
N VAL A 284 -8.02 -7.20 -10.05
CA VAL A 284 -7.62 -5.88 -9.57
C VAL A 284 -6.11 -5.69 -9.36
N ILE A 285 -5.29 -6.75 -9.36
CA ILE A 285 -3.84 -6.63 -9.13
C ILE A 285 -3.04 -6.89 -10.41
N ARG A 286 -3.19 -8.09 -11.01
CA ARG A 286 -2.38 -8.50 -12.18
C ARG A 286 -2.53 -7.56 -13.38
N PRO A 287 -3.70 -6.99 -13.69
CA PRO A 287 -3.81 -5.99 -14.76
C PRO A 287 -3.00 -4.72 -14.50
N ILE A 288 -2.89 -4.28 -13.24
CA ILE A 288 -2.06 -3.13 -12.83
C ILE A 288 -0.58 -3.46 -13.02
N LEU A 289 -0.13 -4.63 -12.52
CA LEU A 289 1.27 -5.05 -12.72
C LEU A 289 1.63 -5.09 -14.20
N ALA A 290 0.76 -5.65 -15.03
CA ALA A 290 0.97 -5.71 -16.47
C ALA A 290 0.97 -4.31 -17.13
N ALA A 291 0.17 -3.37 -16.65
CA ALA A 291 0.16 -2.00 -17.15
C ALA A 291 1.46 -1.27 -16.82
N LEU A 292 1.90 -1.34 -15.56
CA LEU A 292 3.15 -0.73 -15.11
C LEU A 292 4.38 -1.35 -15.78
N ALA A 293 4.40 -2.67 -15.95
CA ALA A 293 5.48 -3.35 -16.66
C ALA A 293 5.57 -2.91 -18.15
N ARG A 294 4.42 -2.69 -18.81
CA ARG A 294 4.39 -2.10 -20.17
C ARG A 294 4.92 -0.68 -20.22
N ASP A 295 4.71 0.09 -19.15
CA ASP A 295 5.29 1.44 -19.02
C ASP A 295 6.80 1.41 -18.73
N GLY A 296 7.41 0.22 -18.55
CA GLY A 296 8.83 0.04 -18.23
C GLY A 296 9.16 -0.01 -16.73
N HIS A 297 8.14 -0.03 -15.88
CA HIS A 297 8.27 0.02 -14.43
C HIS A 297 7.60 -1.20 -13.77
N PRO A 298 8.28 -2.36 -13.67
CA PRO A 298 7.75 -3.52 -12.98
C PRO A 298 7.59 -3.23 -11.48
N PHE A 299 6.40 -3.47 -10.94
CA PHE A 299 6.08 -3.20 -9.54
C PHE A 299 6.63 -4.29 -8.61
N VAL A 300 7.51 -3.94 -7.70
CA VAL A 300 8.03 -4.82 -6.63
C VAL A 300 7.57 -4.30 -5.28
N GLY A 301 7.13 -5.19 -4.39
CA GLY A 301 6.68 -4.80 -3.04
C GLY A 301 5.26 -5.25 -2.73
N VAL A 302 4.59 -4.53 -1.85
CA VAL A 302 3.17 -4.77 -1.50
C VAL A 302 2.29 -3.86 -2.33
N LEU A 303 1.40 -4.45 -3.13
CA LEU A 303 0.31 -3.72 -3.78
C LEU A 303 -0.98 -3.98 -3.00
N TYR A 304 -1.52 -2.93 -2.40
CA TYR A 304 -2.74 -2.95 -1.61
C TYR A 304 -3.86 -2.25 -2.36
N ALA A 305 -4.92 -2.99 -2.68
CA ALA A 305 -6.16 -2.48 -3.24
C ALA A 305 -7.20 -2.29 -2.12
N GLY A 306 -7.59 -1.03 -1.85
CA GLY A 306 -8.78 -0.72 -1.08
C GLY A 306 -10.00 -0.98 -1.95
N LEU A 307 -10.87 -1.89 -1.53
CA LEU A 307 -12.02 -2.33 -2.30
C LEU A 307 -13.32 -1.85 -1.68
N MET A 308 -14.30 -1.53 -2.53
CA MET A 308 -15.72 -1.46 -2.18
C MET A 308 -16.41 -2.69 -2.77
N MET A 309 -16.91 -3.57 -1.93
CA MET A 309 -17.69 -4.74 -2.32
C MET A 309 -19.13 -4.31 -2.56
N THR A 310 -19.45 -4.00 -3.82
CA THR A 310 -20.78 -3.48 -4.20
C THR A 310 -21.71 -4.60 -4.67
N GLY A 311 -23.02 -4.32 -4.73
CA GLY A 311 -23.99 -5.26 -5.30
C GLY A 311 -23.75 -5.63 -6.78
N ASN A 312 -22.89 -4.87 -7.49
CA ASN A 312 -22.50 -5.12 -8.89
C ASN A 312 -21.06 -5.64 -9.01
N GLY A 313 -20.49 -6.17 -7.93
CA GLY A 313 -19.12 -6.65 -7.86
C GLY A 313 -18.16 -5.66 -7.20
N PRO A 314 -16.91 -6.08 -7.01
CA PRO A 314 -15.89 -5.25 -6.35
C PRO A 314 -15.46 -4.08 -7.24
N LYS A 315 -15.19 -2.93 -6.63
CA LYS A 315 -14.60 -1.76 -7.26
C LYS A 315 -13.42 -1.26 -6.43
N VAL A 316 -12.31 -0.94 -7.09
CA VAL A 316 -11.14 -0.35 -6.42
C VAL A 316 -11.41 1.09 -6.07
N LEU A 317 -11.26 1.44 -4.79
CA LEU A 317 -11.33 2.79 -4.25
C LEU A 317 -10.01 3.54 -4.44
N GLU A 318 -8.90 2.87 -4.10
CA GLU A 318 -7.54 3.38 -4.18
C GLU A 318 -6.52 2.24 -4.16
N TYR A 319 -5.30 2.52 -4.55
CA TYR A 319 -4.15 1.67 -4.29
C TYR A 319 -3.22 2.32 -3.27
N ASN A 320 -2.64 1.46 -2.41
CA ASN A 320 -1.48 1.80 -1.60
C ASN A 320 -0.31 0.90 -2.03
N THR A 321 0.91 1.40 -1.92
CA THR A 321 2.11 0.75 -2.46
C THR A 321 3.02 0.18 -1.37
N ARG A 322 2.41 -0.14 -0.24
CA ARG A 322 3.05 -0.63 1.00
C ARG A 322 2.02 -1.37 1.85
N PHE A 323 2.47 -1.99 2.94
CA PHE A 323 1.53 -2.53 3.93
C PHE A 323 0.61 -1.45 4.48
N GLY A 324 -0.64 -1.81 4.77
CA GLY A 324 -1.59 -0.95 5.47
C GLY A 324 -1.22 -0.73 6.94
N ASP A 325 -1.76 0.30 7.54
CA ASP A 325 -1.72 0.54 8.98
C ASP A 325 -3.14 0.98 9.38
N PRO A 326 -3.91 0.13 10.08
CA PRO A 326 -3.48 -0.97 10.96
C PRO A 326 -3.58 -2.41 10.37
N GLU A 327 -3.75 -2.65 9.08
CA GLU A 327 -3.92 -4.01 8.53
C GLU A 327 -2.65 -4.87 8.65
N CYS A 328 -1.47 -4.26 8.61
CA CYS A 328 -0.19 -4.96 8.70
C CYS A 328 -0.11 -5.84 9.95
N GLN A 329 -0.56 -5.34 11.09
CA GLN A 329 -0.48 -6.02 12.37
C GLN A 329 -1.20 -7.38 12.35
N PRO A 330 -2.51 -7.47 12.07
CA PRO A 330 -3.19 -8.76 12.00
C PRO A 330 -2.73 -9.64 10.85
N LEU A 331 -2.30 -9.07 9.71
CA LEU A 331 -1.79 -9.84 8.59
C LEU A 331 -0.48 -10.56 8.94
N LEU A 332 0.48 -9.85 9.57
CA LEU A 332 1.77 -10.43 9.93
C LEU A 332 1.67 -11.45 11.07
N MET A 333 0.71 -11.30 11.98
CA MET A 333 0.42 -12.32 13.00
C MET A 333 -0.05 -13.63 12.38
N ARG A 334 -0.74 -13.58 11.26
CA ARG A 334 -1.25 -14.76 10.55
C ARG A 334 -0.26 -15.33 9.54
N LEU A 335 0.69 -14.51 9.06
CA LEU A 335 1.66 -14.93 8.06
C LEU A 335 2.61 -15.96 8.65
N GLU A 336 2.71 -17.11 8.03
CA GLU A 336 3.72 -18.14 8.28
C GLU A 336 4.82 -18.05 7.21
N GLY A 337 6.01 -18.54 7.53
CA GLY A 337 7.17 -18.46 6.65
C GLY A 337 8.11 -17.31 6.99
N ASP A 338 9.26 -17.31 6.32
CA ASP A 338 10.32 -16.31 6.50
C ASP A 338 10.06 -15.06 5.65
N LEU A 339 9.57 -13.99 6.29
CA LEU A 339 9.26 -12.74 5.61
C LEU A 339 10.48 -12.10 4.93
N VAL A 340 11.68 -12.28 5.50
CA VAL A 340 12.94 -11.77 4.90
C VAL A 340 13.20 -12.46 3.57
N GLN A 341 13.10 -13.80 3.54
CA GLN A 341 13.30 -14.56 2.30
C GLN A 341 12.25 -14.19 1.25
N ILE A 342 11.00 -14.03 1.65
CA ILE A 342 9.91 -13.63 0.76
C ILE A 342 10.17 -12.24 0.14
N MET A 343 10.63 -11.26 0.94
CA MET A 343 10.96 -9.92 0.45
C MET A 343 12.14 -9.96 -0.54
N LEU A 344 13.17 -10.74 -0.25
CA LEU A 344 14.30 -10.93 -1.16
C LEU A 344 13.87 -11.62 -2.46
N ASP A 345 13.02 -12.64 -2.40
CA ASP A 345 12.48 -13.31 -3.59
C ASP A 345 11.62 -12.35 -4.45
N CYS A 346 10.89 -11.40 -3.82
CA CYS A 346 10.19 -10.34 -4.57
C CYS A 346 11.18 -9.44 -5.31
N ILE A 347 12.25 -8.98 -4.64
CA ILE A 347 13.27 -8.09 -5.24
C ILE A 347 13.97 -8.78 -6.42
N GLU A 348 14.23 -10.08 -6.30
CA GLU A 348 14.93 -10.87 -7.31
C GLU A 348 14.02 -11.46 -8.40
N GLY A 349 12.72 -11.20 -8.36
CA GLY A 349 11.75 -11.69 -9.34
C GLY A 349 11.56 -13.21 -9.30
N ARG A 350 11.65 -13.82 -8.11
CA ARG A 350 11.58 -15.26 -7.85
C ARG A 350 10.45 -15.66 -6.90
N LEU A 351 9.52 -14.75 -6.64
CA LEU A 351 8.39 -14.99 -5.75
C LEU A 351 7.57 -16.21 -6.21
N ARG A 352 7.26 -17.11 -5.29
CA ARG A 352 6.46 -18.31 -5.53
C ARG A 352 5.23 -18.31 -4.61
N PRO A 353 4.06 -18.74 -5.10
CA PRO A 353 2.87 -18.87 -4.26
C PRO A 353 3.09 -19.73 -3.01
N GLU A 354 3.89 -20.79 -3.13
CA GLU A 354 4.20 -21.71 -2.05
C GLU A 354 5.10 -21.11 -0.95
N SER A 355 5.70 -19.95 -1.20
CA SER A 355 6.54 -19.24 -0.22
C SER A 355 5.71 -18.63 0.90
N LEU A 356 4.40 -18.47 0.69
CA LEU A 356 3.48 -17.93 1.67
C LEU A 356 2.51 -19.00 2.16
N SER A 357 2.38 -19.07 3.47
CA SER A 357 1.26 -19.73 4.15
C SER A 357 0.76 -18.84 5.28
N HIS A 358 -0.40 -19.15 5.80
CA HIS A 358 -1.00 -18.40 6.89
C HIS A 358 -1.82 -19.31 7.78
N THR A 359 -1.92 -18.94 9.07
CA THR A 359 -2.72 -19.69 10.03
C THR A 359 -4.21 -19.59 9.69
N SER A 360 -4.98 -20.58 10.14
CA SER A 360 -6.45 -20.55 10.06
C SER A 360 -7.09 -19.66 11.12
N GLN A 361 -6.31 -19.15 12.08
CA GLN A 361 -6.80 -18.30 13.15
C GLN A 361 -7.13 -16.92 12.65
N THR A 362 -8.03 -16.23 13.35
CA THR A 362 -8.33 -14.81 13.13
C THR A 362 -7.40 -13.97 13.99
N ALA A 363 -6.90 -12.88 13.42
CA ALA A 363 -6.16 -11.86 14.16
C ALA A 363 -6.94 -10.54 14.15
N LEU A 364 -6.97 -9.86 15.29
CA LEU A 364 -7.63 -8.58 15.50
C LEU A 364 -6.65 -7.60 16.13
N GLY A 365 -6.49 -6.43 15.54
CA GLY A 365 -5.80 -5.27 16.10
C GLY A 365 -6.81 -4.18 16.50
N VAL A 366 -6.65 -3.61 17.68
CA VAL A 366 -7.44 -2.45 18.14
C VAL A 366 -6.51 -1.29 18.42
N VAL A 367 -6.80 -0.14 17.84
CA VAL A 367 -6.01 1.09 18.03
C VAL A 367 -6.55 1.84 19.22
N VAL A 368 -5.70 2.06 20.22
CA VAL A 368 -5.98 2.94 21.35
C VAL A 368 -5.37 4.31 21.06
N ALA A 369 -6.17 5.34 21.02
CA ALA A 369 -5.78 6.69 20.70
C ALA A 369 -5.95 7.65 21.89
N ALA A 370 -5.18 8.75 21.88
CA ALA A 370 -5.34 9.82 22.85
C ALA A 370 -6.70 10.53 22.66
N GLU A 371 -7.25 11.04 23.76
CA GLU A 371 -8.48 11.85 23.74
C GLU A 371 -8.35 13.02 22.75
N GLY A 372 -9.37 13.22 21.93
CA GLY A 372 -9.41 14.25 20.89
C GLY A 372 -8.99 13.78 19.50
N TYR A 373 -8.36 12.58 19.37
CA TYR A 373 -8.03 12.02 18.05
C TYR A 373 -9.32 11.79 17.21
N PRO A 374 -9.34 12.08 15.89
CA PRO A 374 -8.23 12.47 15.00
C PRO A 374 -8.00 13.99 14.86
N HIS A 375 -8.65 14.80 15.68
CA HIS A 375 -8.48 16.26 15.69
C HIS A 375 -7.19 16.66 16.45
N ALA A 376 -7.25 17.75 17.21
CA ALA A 376 -6.14 18.13 18.08
C ALA A 376 -6.14 17.24 19.34
N TYR A 377 -5.02 16.58 19.59
CA TYR A 377 -4.84 15.70 20.75
C TYR A 377 -3.44 15.89 21.36
N PRO A 378 -3.27 15.63 22.66
CA PRO A 378 -1.97 15.72 23.32
C PRO A 378 -1.04 14.64 22.79
N LYS A 379 0.24 15.01 22.57
CA LYS A 379 1.30 14.11 22.14
C LYS A 379 2.33 13.92 23.26
N GLY A 380 3.05 12.79 23.24
CA GLY A 380 4.11 12.52 24.18
C GLY A 380 3.65 12.09 25.57
N MET A 381 2.39 11.72 25.74
CA MET A 381 1.91 11.13 27.00
C MET A 381 2.59 9.77 27.21
N VAL A 382 2.98 9.52 28.48
CA VAL A 382 3.58 8.24 28.86
C VAL A 382 2.51 7.15 28.79
N ILE A 383 2.80 6.05 28.10
CA ILE A 383 1.99 4.85 28.13
C ILE A 383 2.45 4.02 29.32
N GLU A 384 1.68 4.07 30.42
CA GLU A 384 1.91 3.26 31.60
C GLU A 384 1.39 1.85 31.36
N ASN A 385 2.07 0.86 31.94
CA ASN A 385 1.65 -0.55 31.88
C ASN A 385 1.47 -1.10 30.44
N GLY A 386 2.22 -0.61 29.50
CA GLY A 386 2.40 -1.27 28.19
C GLY A 386 3.03 -2.65 28.36
N ALA A 387 2.56 -3.42 29.33
CA ALA A 387 2.90 -4.81 29.51
C ALA A 387 2.16 -5.59 28.42
N TYR A 388 2.90 -6.45 27.75
CA TYR A 388 2.30 -7.58 27.07
C TYR A 388 1.45 -8.32 28.11
N VAL A 389 0.16 -8.20 28.02
CA VAL A 389 -0.72 -9.20 28.57
C VAL A 389 -0.60 -10.35 27.58
N GLY A 390 0.40 -11.21 27.79
CA GLY A 390 0.51 -12.46 27.07
C GLY A 390 -0.79 -13.21 27.32
N LEU A 391 -1.57 -13.39 26.29
CA LEU A 391 -2.61 -14.41 26.29
C LEU A 391 -1.84 -15.72 26.04
N ASP A 392 -1.74 -16.52 27.09
CA ASP A 392 -1.30 -17.92 27.01
C ASP A 392 -2.21 -18.73 26.08
#